data_e1dabe8f99558218927e31f42d71b6bd
#
_entry.id   e1dabe8f99558218927e31f42d71b6bd
#
_cell.length_a   1.000
_cell.length_b   1.000
_cell.length_c   1.000
_cell.angle_alpha   90.00
_cell.angle_beta   90.00
_cell.angle_gamma   90.00
#
_symmetry.space_group_name_H-M   'P 1'
#
loop_
_entity.id
_entity.type
_entity.pdbx_description
1 polymer ?
#
loop_
_entity_poly.entity_id
_entity_poly.type
_entity_poly.pdbx_seq_one_letter_code
_entity_poly.pdbx_strand_id
1 'polypeptide(L)'
;MDYPEIDLQSSDELAIEQGTHVIRLNLVAGPDILFALDKLLRCCADFKIQLAHSLRKRVHLLRDDARFIKARREEDKLKRSRSESKDKTARLKEQREYIQSLAKEYCLDSQSVNDEAKGLRKLGIYLYLLNSQIAQRIAQDLLTGIGKVLSGEASDISVPKRSEVNTIVAKQDGIGLILGLYGGKVSVSFRGIVREMIQKDGDNKGKPNYLKVKRKVTVEATATRRSDAMDEIEALRPKYASYKFSGLANGYNPVRYCAIRRRLYEENGQVRHGYELLIVVTGRAPRRKGWRPIGEGKAGLDASTFAHTFVSEQEALIITPSPSMDKLAEKIADIQTQMDKIFRKANKDWFDEKGRFRRPKDMAIRSKGLDKPKEYLRLRWRIRLAWQRYRDTRKAEFNRVANLLVGKARVFVMEDMQYKGMQKRGHHEVTVNHKQEDGTVTATTETQSFRRFGRSMVKASPGLFFEILEQKVLAAGGTFIRVNPSDIKASQYNPLTGEYVKHGLDERVIKVAEGIYVQRDLLAAYILMHAVRVEVEEPVEEPSKDDPESDEKNPLRKRLRTKAARKSRRRVKYVVDGEACLRGFPGFVRRSEYTIRKALIEHRAMPTSVGLDEFRKIYGNICAREK
;
A
#
# COMPACT_ATOMS: atom_id res chain seq x y z
N MET A 1 16.61 -35.10 13.61
CA MET A 1 15.17 -35.16 13.22
C MET A 1 15.10 -34.50 11.88
N ASP A 2 14.94 -35.31 10.85
CA ASP A 2 14.87 -34.86 9.47
C ASP A 2 13.50 -34.22 9.27
N TYR A 3 13.52 -32.94 8.92
CA TYR A 3 12.30 -32.26 8.47
C TYR A 3 11.95 -32.83 7.09
N PRO A 4 10.67 -33.20 6.83
CA PRO A 4 10.31 -33.63 5.49
C PRO A 4 10.66 -32.52 4.50
N GLU A 5 11.48 -32.86 3.52
CA GLU A 5 11.77 -32.00 2.38
C GLU A 5 10.44 -31.62 1.71
N ILE A 6 10.10 -30.35 1.81
CA ILE A 6 8.97 -29.79 1.08
C ILE A 6 9.47 -29.66 -0.37
N ASP A 7 8.87 -30.49 -1.23
CA ASP A 7 9.09 -30.41 -2.68
C ASP A 7 8.52 -29.07 -3.21
N LEU A 8 9.40 -28.05 -3.27
CA LEU A 8 9.10 -26.68 -3.68
C LEU A 8 9.31 -26.45 -5.18
N GLN A 9 9.48 -27.51 -5.97
CA GLN A 9 10.08 -27.42 -7.29
C GLN A 9 9.15 -27.18 -8.47
N SER A 10 7.97 -26.61 -8.42
CA SER A 10 7.34 -26.37 -9.74
C SER A 10 6.51 -25.11 -9.95
N SER A 11 6.00 -24.47 -8.92
CA SER A 11 5.16 -23.26 -9.12
C SER A 11 5.80 -21.97 -8.60
N ASP A 12 6.67 -22.03 -7.61
CA ASP A 12 7.26 -20.86 -6.97
C ASP A 12 8.52 -20.36 -7.66
N GLU A 13 9.27 -21.20 -8.36
CA GLU A 13 10.43 -20.77 -9.15
C GLU A 13 10.04 -19.83 -10.30
N LEU A 14 8.95 -20.12 -11.00
CA LEU A 14 8.42 -19.27 -12.07
C LEU A 14 7.88 -17.91 -11.55
N ALA A 15 7.26 -17.89 -10.37
CA ALA A 15 6.80 -16.65 -9.75
C ALA A 15 7.96 -15.80 -9.21
N ILE A 16 9.04 -16.45 -8.79
CA ILE A 16 10.27 -15.84 -8.30
C ILE A 16 11.08 -15.19 -9.42
N GLU A 17 11.10 -15.76 -10.62
CA GLU A 17 11.78 -15.20 -11.80
C GLU A 17 11.09 -13.96 -12.37
N GLN A 18 9.79 -13.75 -12.13
CA GLN A 18 9.01 -12.62 -12.64
C GLN A 18 9.07 -11.34 -11.80
N GLY A 19 9.83 -11.28 -10.72
CA GLY A 19 10.03 -10.09 -9.92
C GLY A 19 10.55 -8.90 -10.74
N THR A 20 10.41 -7.70 -10.20
CA THR A 20 11.03 -6.49 -10.75
C THR A 20 11.74 -5.70 -9.68
N HIS A 21 12.86 -5.08 -10.03
CA HIS A 21 13.54 -4.12 -9.17
C HIS A 21 13.72 -2.76 -9.85
N VAL A 22 14.07 -1.75 -9.10
CA VAL A 22 14.15 -0.37 -9.60
C VAL A 22 15.52 0.22 -9.29
N ILE A 23 16.28 0.51 -10.35
CA ILE A 23 17.52 1.28 -10.26
C ILE A 23 17.16 2.76 -10.27
N ARG A 24 17.75 3.56 -9.37
CA ARG A 24 17.48 5.00 -9.22
C ARG A 24 18.74 5.80 -9.45
N LEU A 25 18.64 6.77 -10.35
CA LEU A 25 19.72 7.67 -10.70
C LEU A 25 19.22 9.13 -10.67
N ASN A 26 20.08 10.07 -10.29
CA ASN A 26 19.75 11.48 -10.39
C ASN A 26 19.95 11.97 -11.81
N LEU A 27 19.04 12.80 -12.32
CA LEU A 27 19.22 13.48 -13.59
C LEU A 27 20.07 14.73 -13.40
N VAL A 28 21.12 14.85 -14.20
CA VAL A 28 21.98 16.04 -14.27
C VAL A 28 21.35 17.00 -15.28
N ALA A 29 20.62 17.99 -14.77
CA ALA A 29 19.79 18.84 -15.61
C ALA A 29 20.08 20.32 -15.35
N GLY A 30 20.54 21.02 -16.39
CA GLY A 30 20.59 22.48 -16.40
C GLY A 30 19.19 23.12 -16.47
N PRO A 31 19.08 24.44 -16.31
CA PRO A 31 17.81 25.16 -16.24
C PRO A 31 16.85 24.87 -17.40
N ASP A 32 17.35 24.81 -18.63
CA ASP A 32 16.53 24.52 -19.82
C ASP A 32 15.93 23.12 -19.81
N ILE A 33 16.69 22.15 -19.33
CA ILE A 33 16.25 20.76 -19.21
C ILE A 33 15.22 20.64 -18.09
N LEU A 34 15.45 21.29 -16.94
CA LEU A 34 14.48 21.37 -15.86
C LEU A 34 13.17 21.99 -16.32
N PHE A 35 13.23 23.06 -17.10
CA PHE A 35 12.05 23.68 -17.69
C PHE A 35 11.30 22.71 -18.64
N ALA A 36 12.04 21.99 -19.48
CA ALA A 36 11.44 20.99 -20.39
C ALA A 36 10.75 19.86 -19.62
N LEU A 37 11.36 19.35 -18.56
CA LEU A 37 10.80 18.32 -17.70
C LEU A 37 9.56 18.80 -16.95
N ASP A 38 9.61 20.02 -16.41
CA ASP A 38 8.45 20.63 -15.75
C ASP A 38 7.28 20.83 -16.71
N LYS A 39 7.54 21.27 -17.93
CA LYS A 39 6.51 21.45 -18.96
C LYS A 39 5.90 20.11 -19.35
N LEU A 40 6.70 19.08 -19.57
CA LEU A 40 6.23 17.73 -19.87
C LEU A 40 5.42 17.15 -18.69
N LEU A 41 5.88 17.33 -17.47
CA LEU A 41 5.18 16.84 -16.27
C LEU A 41 3.82 17.54 -16.08
N ARG A 42 3.74 18.86 -16.31
CA ARG A 42 2.47 19.62 -16.30
C ARG A 42 1.53 19.10 -17.37
N CYS A 43 2.04 18.89 -18.59
CA CYS A 43 1.27 18.31 -19.69
C CYS A 43 0.69 16.93 -19.32
N CYS A 44 1.49 16.04 -18.74
CA CYS A 44 1.02 14.74 -18.24
C CYS A 44 -0.05 14.89 -17.15
N ALA A 45 0.11 15.85 -16.24
CA ALA A 45 -0.83 16.11 -15.17
C ALA A 45 -2.18 16.60 -15.70
N ASP A 46 -2.17 17.57 -16.61
CA ASP A 46 -3.37 18.14 -17.22
C ASP A 46 -4.11 17.10 -18.06
N PHE A 47 -3.38 16.31 -18.84
CA PHE A 47 -3.93 15.19 -19.58
C PHE A 47 -4.61 14.16 -18.67
N LYS A 48 -3.92 13.75 -17.57
CA LYS A 48 -4.47 12.80 -16.61
C LYS A 48 -5.73 13.34 -15.93
N ILE A 49 -5.75 14.63 -15.58
CA ILE A 49 -6.88 15.29 -14.94
C ILE A 49 -8.08 15.35 -15.89
N GLN A 50 -7.89 15.75 -17.14
CA GLN A 50 -8.97 15.83 -18.13
C GLN A 50 -9.58 14.44 -18.41
N LEU A 51 -8.74 13.44 -18.67
CA LEU A 51 -9.19 12.07 -18.90
C LEU A 51 -9.90 11.50 -17.65
N ALA A 52 -9.35 11.74 -16.45
CA ALA A 52 -9.97 11.29 -15.21
C ALA A 52 -11.34 11.94 -14.95
N HIS A 53 -11.54 13.21 -15.28
CA HIS A 53 -12.83 13.88 -15.16
C HIS A 53 -13.89 13.30 -16.08
N SER A 54 -13.52 13.01 -17.35
CA SER A 54 -14.43 12.38 -18.31
C SER A 54 -14.85 10.99 -17.84
N LEU A 55 -13.85 10.16 -17.48
CA LEU A 55 -14.10 8.80 -16.99
C LEU A 55 -14.92 8.79 -15.70
N ARG A 56 -14.68 9.72 -14.78
CA ARG A 56 -15.41 9.84 -13.52
C ARG A 56 -16.90 10.08 -13.73
N LYS A 57 -17.27 10.92 -14.68
CA LYS A 57 -18.69 11.15 -15.04
C LYS A 57 -19.37 9.84 -15.41
N ARG A 58 -18.73 9.03 -16.25
CA ARG A 58 -19.27 7.72 -16.67
C ARG A 58 -19.29 6.69 -15.54
N VAL A 59 -18.29 6.71 -14.67
CA VAL A 59 -18.29 5.87 -13.45
C VAL A 59 -19.46 6.23 -12.53
N HIS A 60 -19.82 7.52 -12.39
CA HIS A 60 -20.99 7.92 -11.62
C HIS A 60 -22.27 7.39 -12.28
N LEU A 61 -22.44 7.56 -13.60
CA LEU A 61 -23.61 7.04 -14.32
C LEU A 61 -23.73 5.50 -14.14
N LEU A 62 -22.64 4.75 -14.29
CA LEU A 62 -22.65 3.31 -14.05
C LEU A 62 -23.05 2.96 -12.59
N ARG A 63 -22.54 3.69 -11.61
CA ARG A 63 -22.87 3.45 -10.19
C ARG A 63 -24.31 3.74 -9.83
N ASP A 64 -24.94 4.64 -10.55
CA ASP A 64 -26.35 5.00 -10.36
C ASP A 64 -27.28 4.04 -11.14
N ASP A 65 -26.74 3.17 -12.01
CA ASP A 65 -27.50 2.14 -12.71
C ASP A 65 -27.97 1.04 -11.77
N ALA A 66 -29.29 0.83 -11.71
CA ALA A 66 -29.92 -0.19 -10.89
C ALA A 66 -29.40 -1.61 -11.17
N ARG A 67 -29.06 -1.92 -12.44
CA ARG A 67 -28.49 -3.21 -12.87
C ARG A 67 -27.13 -3.43 -12.22
N PHE A 68 -26.27 -2.40 -12.22
CA PHE A 68 -24.95 -2.46 -11.58
C PHE A 68 -25.05 -2.61 -10.06
N ILE A 69 -25.97 -1.87 -9.42
CA ILE A 69 -26.20 -1.97 -7.97
C ILE A 69 -26.65 -3.38 -7.60
N LYS A 70 -27.58 -3.96 -8.36
CA LYS A 70 -28.07 -5.34 -8.14
C LYS A 70 -26.93 -6.34 -8.31
N ALA A 71 -26.19 -6.25 -9.41
CA ALA A 71 -25.06 -7.12 -9.73
C ALA A 71 -23.98 -7.10 -8.63
N ARG A 72 -23.63 -5.91 -8.11
CA ARG A 72 -22.68 -5.78 -7.01
C ARG A 72 -23.19 -6.39 -5.69
N ARG A 73 -24.45 -6.21 -5.37
CA ARG A 73 -25.05 -6.82 -4.18
C ARG A 73 -25.02 -8.36 -4.26
N GLU A 74 -25.29 -8.91 -5.42
CA GLU A 74 -25.23 -10.35 -5.65
C GLU A 74 -23.80 -10.89 -5.57
N GLU A 75 -22.82 -10.22 -6.18
CA GLU A 75 -21.41 -10.58 -6.05
C GLU A 75 -20.94 -10.53 -4.59
N ASP A 76 -21.34 -9.51 -3.82
CA ASP A 76 -20.98 -9.38 -2.41
C ASP A 76 -21.65 -10.47 -1.54
N LYS A 77 -22.91 -10.87 -1.84
CA LYS A 77 -23.56 -12.02 -1.19
C LYS A 77 -22.80 -13.31 -1.45
N LEU A 78 -22.43 -13.55 -2.72
CA LEU A 78 -21.66 -14.73 -3.11
C LEU A 78 -20.29 -14.77 -2.42
N LYS A 79 -19.60 -13.63 -2.30
CA LYS A 79 -18.30 -13.53 -1.60
C LYS A 79 -18.42 -13.86 -0.10
N ARG A 80 -19.50 -13.44 0.54
CA ARG A 80 -19.75 -13.66 2.00
C ARG A 80 -20.24 -15.06 2.32
N SER A 81 -20.82 -15.77 1.37
CA SER A 81 -21.25 -17.15 1.56
C SER A 81 -20.05 -18.03 1.92
N ARG A 82 -20.17 -18.81 3.00
CA ARG A 82 -19.13 -19.74 3.47
C ARG A 82 -19.00 -20.99 2.59
N SER A 83 -20.02 -21.30 1.79
CA SER A 83 -20.00 -22.44 0.87
C SER A 83 -18.99 -22.18 -0.25
N GLU A 84 -17.97 -23.01 -0.37
CA GLU A 84 -17.04 -23.04 -1.49
C GLU A 84 -17.43 -24.16 -2.45
N SER A 85 -18.36 -23.91 -3.35
CA SER A 85 -18.75 -24.87 -4.40
C SER A 85 -18.18 -24.44 -5.77
N LYS A 86 -17.98 -25.40 -6.69
CA LYS A 86 -17.65 -25.09 -8.08
C LYS A 86 -18.70 -24.18 -8.72
N ASP A 87 -19.98 -24.36 -8.33
CA ASP A 87 -21.10 -23.54 -8.73
C ASP A 87 -20.95 -22.09 -8.27
N LYS A 88 -20.51 -21.84 -7.03
CA LYS A 88 -20.22 -20.50 -6.52
C LYS A 88 -19.13 -19.80 -7.33
N THR A 89 -18.07 -20.54 -7.68
CA THR A 89 -16.97 -19.97 -8.49
C THR A 89 -17.46 -19.62 -9.89
N ALA A 90 -18.30 -20.46 -10.49
CA ALA A 90 -18.91 -20.19 -11.80
C ALA A 90 -19.84 -18.97 -11.75
N ARG A 91 -20.72 -18.88 -10.75
CA ARG A 91 -21.62 -17.72 -10.56
C ARG A 91 -20.87 -16.43 -10.27
N LEU A 92 -19.78 -16.49 -9.49
CA LEU A 92 -18.93 -15.33 -9.27
C LEU A 92 -18.25 -14.85 -10.57
N LYS A 93 -17.86 -15.79 -11.43
CA LYS A 93 -17.27 -15.47 -12.73
C LYS A 93 -18.32 -14.82 -13.63
N GLU A 94 -19.49 -15.43 -13.76
CA GLU A 94 -20.63 -14.91 -14.53
C GLU A 94 -21.01 -13.48 -14.07
N GLN A 95 -21.12 -13.27 -12.76
CA GLN A 95 -21.48 -11.98 -12.20
C GLN A 95 -20.41 -10.92 -12.49
N ARG A 96 -19.14 -11.28 -12.48
CA ARG A 96 -18.04 -10.36 -12.84
C ARG A 96 -18.04 -10.05 -14.34
N GLU A 97 -18.30 -11.02 -15.19
CA GLU A 97 -18.45 -10.82 -16.63
C GLU A 97 -19.62 -9.89 -16.94
N TYR A 98 -20.75 -10.07 -16.23
CA TYR A 98 -21.89 -9.15 -16.36
C TYR A 98 -21.55 -7.72 -15.91
N ILE A 99 -20.85 -7.54 -14.79
CA ILE A 99 -20.36 -6.23 -14.35
C ILE A 99 -19.42 -5.60 -15.40
N GLN A 100 -18.57 -6.41 -16.04
CA GLN A 100 -17.70 -5.93 -17.11
C GLN A 100 -18.47 -5.57 -18.39
N SER A 101 -19.52 -6.29 -18.73
CA SER A 101 -20.38 -5.94 -19.86
C SER A 101 -21.09 -4.60 -19.64
N LEU A 102 -21.62 -4.37 -18.44
CA LEU A 102 -22.18 -3.07 -18.08
C LEU A 102 -21.13 -1.95 -18.16
N ALA A 103 -19.92 -2.19 -17.64
CA ALA A 103 -18.84 -1.20 -17.75
C ALA A 103 -18.52 -0.86 -19.23
N LYS A 104 -18.61 -1.82 -20.14
CA LYS A 104 -18.43 -1.60 -21.57
C LYS A 104 -19.55 -0.76 -22.18
N GLU A 105 -20.81 -0.93 -21.76
CA GLU A 105 -21.93 -0.06 -22.19
C GLU A 105 -21.67 1.41 -21.85
N TYR A 106 -21.01 1.68 -20.70
CA TYR A 106 -20.59 3.02 -20.28
C TYR A 106 -19.22 3.45 -20.82
N CYS A 107 -18.66 2.73 -21.81
CA CYS A 107 -17.33 3.01 -22.39
C CYS A 107 -16.21 3.09 -21.34
N LEU A 108 -16.24 2.21 -20.35
CA LEU A 108 -15.23 2.10 -19.28
C LEU A 108 -14.31 0.89 -19.46
N ASP A 109 -14.40 0.22 -20.58
CA ASP A 109 -13.51 -0.87 -20.99
C ASP A 109 -12.15 -0.34 -21.50
N SER A 110 -11.19 -1.26 -21.63
CA SER A 110 -9.82 -0.91 -22.03
C SER A 110 -9.74 -0.25 -23.41
N GLN A 111 -10.54 -0.69 -24.38
CA GLN A 111 -10.50 -0.16 -25.74
C GLN A 111 -11.04 1.28 -25.75
N SER A 112 -12.22 1.49 -25.20
CA SER A 112 -12.89 2.80 -25.17
C SER A 112 -12.05 3.86 -24.47
N VAL A 113 -11.44 3.52 -23.31
CA VAL A 113 -10.56 4.43 -22.55
C VAL A 113 -9.29 4.76 -23.34
N ASN A 114 -8.69 3.78 -24.02
CA ASN A 114 -7.51 4.02 -24.84
C ASN A 114 -7.83 4.88 -26.09
N ASP A 115 -8.99 4.70 -26.70
CA ASP A 115 -9.40 5.49 -27.87
C ASP A 115 -9.71 6.93 -27.50
N GLU A 116 -10.34 7.17 -26.33
CA GLU A 116 -10.49 8.51 -25.79
C GLU A 116 -9.14 9.16 -25.47
N ALA A 117 -8.21 8.42 -24.86
CA ALA A 117 -6.86 8.91 -24.62
C ALA A 117 -6.11 9.26 -25.92
N LYS A 118 -6.29 8.46 -26.99
CA LYS A 118 -5.75 8.79 -28.33
C LYS A 118 -6.37 10.07 -28.89
N GLY A 119 -7.68 10.23 -28.78
CA GLY A 119 -8.40 11.43 -29.20
C GLY A 119 -7.92 12.66 -28.47
N LEU A 120 -7.91 12.62 -27.14
CA LEU A 120 -7.45 13.72 -26.29
C LEU A 120 -5.98 14.10 -26.59
N ARG A 121 -5.08 13.11 -26.83
CA ARG A 121 -3.69 13.34 -27.17
C ARG A 121 -3.48 14.14 -28.46
N LYS A 122 -4.42 14.07 -29.40
CA LYS A 122 -4.32 14.83 -30.68
C LYS A 122 -4.62 16.30 -30.49
N LEU A 123 -5.11 16.73 -29.35
CA LEU A 123 -5.53 18.11 -29.10
C LEU A 123 -4.39 18.97 -28.57
N GLY A 124 -4.25 20.18 -29.13
CA GLY A 124 -3.39 21.24 -28.63
C GLY A 124 -1.95 20.81 -28.29
N ILE A 125 -1.48 21.19 -27.13
CA ILE A 125 -0.11 20.94 -26.65
C ILE A 125 0.20 19.44 -26.46
N TYR A 126 -0.82 18.58 -26.23
CA TYR A 126 -0.63 17.15 -26.03
C TYR A 126 -0.06 16.47 -27.27
N LEU A 127 -0.45 16.91 -28.47
CA LEU A 127 0.07 16.39 -29.73
C LEU A 127 1.62 16.51 -29.80
N TYR A 128 2.15 17.61 -29.32
CA TYR A 128 3.57 17.95 -29.45
C TYR A 128 4.43 17.37 -28.31
N LEU A 129 3.95 17.41 -27.07
CA LEU A 129 4.72 17.00 -25.91
C LEU A 129 4.46 15.55 -25.49
N LEU A 130 3.21 15.06 -25.61
CA LEU A 130 2.84 13.78 -25.06
C LEU A 130 3.05 12.67 -26.09
N ASN A 131 3.95 11.75 -25.81
CA ASN A 131 4.10 10.54 -26.61
C ASN A 131 2.92 9.58 -26.37
N SER A 132 2.57 8.76 -27.37
CA SER A 132 1.48 7.78 -27.29
C SER A 132 1.65 6.80 -26.13
N GLN A 133 2.87 6.33 -25.87
CA GLN A 133 3.16 5.38 -24.79
C GLN A 133 2.95 5.99 -23.39
N ILE A 134 3.27 7.29 -23.23
CA ILE A 134 2.99 8.01 -21.97
C ILE A 134 1.48 8.18 -21.79
N ALA A 135 0.75 8.55 -22.86
CA ALA A 135 -0.70 8.71 -22.81
C ALA A 135 -1.40 7.37 -22.49
N GLN A 136 -0.99 6.27 -23.15
CA GLN A 136 -1.50 4.92 -22.85
C GLN A 136 -1.21 4.48 -21.43
N ARG A 137 -0.03 4.80 -20.88
CA ARG A 137 0.28 4.49 -19.48
C ARG A 137 -0.62 5.24 -18.51
N ILE A 138 -0.90 6.52 -18.79
CA ILE A 138 -1.85 7.31 -17.99
C ILE A 138 -3.26 6.69 -18.06
N ALA A 139 -3.71 6.28 -19.25
CA ALA A 139 -4.99 5.59 -19.43
C ALA A 139 -5.04 4.28 -18.64
N GLN A 140 -3.98 3.49 -18.67
CA GLN A 140 -3.89 2.22 -17.92
C GLN A 140 -3.90 2.41 -16.41
N ASP A 141 -3.27 3.47 -15.89
CA ASP A 141 -3.36 3.82 -14.47
C ASP A 141 -4.80 4.15 -14.05
N LEU A 142 -5.56 4.84 -14.91
CA LEU A 142 -6.98 5.15 -14.67
C LEU A 142 -7.86 3.90 -14.80
N LEU A 143 -7.60 3.03 -15.76
CA LEU A 143 -8.26 1.71 -15.89
C LEU A 143 -8.09 0.86 -14.64
N THR A 144 -6.90 0.88 -14.04
CA THR A 144 -6.67 0.20 -12.74
C THR A 144 -7.57 0.80 -11.64
N GLY A 145 -7.79 2.12 -11.67
CA GLY A 145 -8.74 2.80 -10.77
C GLY A 145 -10.19 2.37 -11.02
N ILE A 146 -10.61 2.29 -12.27
CA ILE A 146 -11.93 1.79 -12.68
C ILE A 146 -12.12 0.34 -12.20
N GLY A 147 -11.14 -0.55 -12.43
CA GLY A 147 -11.17 -1.93 -11.96
C GLY A 147 -11.42 -2.04 -10.46
N LYS A 148 -10.85 -1.15 -9.63
CA LYS A 148 -11.13 -1.09 -8.19
C LYS A 148 -12.56 -0.65 -7.86
N VAL A 149 -13.17 0.20 -8.67
CA VAL A 149 -14.58 0.55 -8.51
C VAL A 149 -15.47 -0.62 -8.90
N LEU A 150 -15.18 -1.28 -10.01
CA LEU A 150 -15.92 -2.47 -10.48
C LEU A 150 -15.82 -3.64 -9.47
N SER A 151 -14.68 -3.83 -8.81
CA SER A 151 -14.49 -4.85 -7.76
C SER A 151 -15.05 -4.44 -6.39
N GLY A 152 -15.51 -3.19 -6.22
CA GLY A 152 -16.00 -2.63 -4.95
C GLY A 152 -14.90 -2.28 -3.94
N GLU A 153 -13.63 -2.32 -4.36
CA GLU A 153 -12.51 -1.89 -3.51
C GLU A 153 -12.44 -0.37 -3.34
N ALA A 154 -12.97 0.37 -4.30
CA ALA A 154 -13.06 1.83 -4.27
C ALA A 154 -14.49 2.30 -4.57
N SER A 155 -14.87 3.43 -3.98
CA SER A 155 -16.18 4.05 -4.26
C SER A 155 -16.17 4.90 -5.52
N ASP A 156 -15.00 5.39 -5.96
CA ASP A 156 -14.87 6.30 -7.09
C ASP A 156 -13.43 6.27 -7.62
N ILE A 157 -13.22 6.77 -8.84
CA ILE A 157 -11.88 6.99 -9.37
C ILE A 157 -11.30 8.31 -8.85
N SER A 158 -10.01 8.29 -8.51
CA SER A 158 -9.33 9.49 -8.02
C SER A 158 -8.98 10.42 -9.18
N VAL A 159 -9.44 11.66 -9.11
CA VAL A 159 -8.95 12.75 -9.95
C VAL A 159 -7.79 13.43 -9.23
N PRO A 160 -6.54 13.29 -9.70
CA PRO A 160 -5.40 13.87 -9.00
C PRO A 160 -5.38 15.39 -9.14
N LYS A 161 -4.83 16.08 -8.14
CA LYS A 161 -4.46 17.48 -8.31
C LYS A 161 -3.17 17.57 -9.15
N ARG A 162 -3.03 18.64 -9.95
CA ARG A 162 -1.81 18.87 -10.78
C ARG A 162 -0.52 18.72 -9.96
N SER A 163 -0.55 19.14 -8.71
CA SER A 163 0.59 19.08 -7.80
C SER A 163 0.91 17.68 -7.24
N GLU A 164 0.03 16.72 -7.40
CA GLU A 164 0.18 15.33 -6.96
C GLU A 164 0.83 14.47 -8.03
N VAL A 165 0.72 14.88 -9.30
CA VAL A 165 1.39 14.21 -10.40
C VAL A 165 2.86 14.64 -10.42
N ASN A 166 3.73 13.73 -10.08
CA ASN A 166 5.17 13.96 -9.94
C ASN A 166 6.04 12.98 -10.73
N THR A 167 5.41 12.11 -11.53
CA THR A 167 6.11 11.06 -12.27
C THR A 167 5.62 11.01 -13.71
N ILE A 168 6.56 10.94 -14.64
CA ILE A 168 6.35 10.71 -16.07
C ILE A 168 6.74 9.25 -16.30
N VAL A 169 5.82 8.42 -16.80
CA VAL A 169 6.05 6.98 -17.02
C VAL A 169 5.72 6.63 -18.46
N ALA A 170 6.62 5.95 -19.14
CA ALA A 170 6.32 5.30 -20.42
C ALA A 170 5.79 3.88 -20.20
N LYS A 171 4.98 3.36 -21.13
CA LYS A 171 4.41 2.01 -21.02
C LYS A 171 5.51 0.93 -21.15
N GLN A 172 6.48 1.18 -22.02
CA GLN A 172 7.63 0.29 -22.27
C GLN A 172 8.88 1.11 -22.62
N ASP A 173 10.04 0.49 -22.55
CA ASP A 173 11.30 1.13 -22.98
C ASP A 173 11.36 1.38 -24.49
N GLY A 174 12.16 2.35 -24.88
CA GLY A 174 12.47 2.68 -26.28
C GLY A 174 11.49 3.62 -26.96
N ILE A 175 10.29 3.84 -26.43
CA ILE A 175 9.28 4.73 -26.98
C ILE A 175 8.73 5.64 -25.88
N GLY A 176 8.86 6.94 -26.06
CA GLY A 176 8.39 7.96 -25.09
C GLY A 176 9.47 8.40 -24.13
N LEU A 177 10.04 7.49 -23.36
CA LEU A 177 11.30 7.64 -22.64
C LEU A 177 12.27 6.60 -23.21
N ILE A 178 13.39 7.07 -23.74
CA ILE A 178 14.39 6.21 -24.39
C ILE A 178 15.62 6.17 -23.52
N LEU A 179 15.93 5.01 -22.98
CA LEU A 179 17.13 4.77 -22.18
C LEU A 179 18.35 4.62 -23.09
N GLY A 180 19.43 5.29 -22.74
CA GLY A 180 20.75 5.14 -23.34
C GLY A 180 21.75 4.65 -22.30
N LEU A 181 22.40 3.50 -22.58
CA LEU A 181 23.41 2.88 -21.71
C LEU A 181 24.73 2.73 -22.47
N TYR A 182 25.22 3.77 -23.12
CA TYR A 182 26.40 3.75 -23.98
C TYR A 182 27.59 4.48 -23.36
N GLY A 183 28.79 4.04 -23.67
CA GLY A 183 30.05 4.73 -23.36
C GLY A 183 30.26 5.07 -21.88
N GLY A 184 29.93 4.16 -20.96
CA GLY A 184 30.05 4.40 -19.51
C GLY A 184 28.99 5.36 -18.94
N LYS A 185 28.17 6.00 -19.78
CA LYS A 185 27.16 6.96 -19.37
C LYS A 185 25.76 6.35 -19.36
N VAL A 186 24.90 6.89 -18.52
CA VAL A 186 23.46 6.60 -18.51
C VAL A 186 22.74 7.87 -18.93
N SER A 187 21.80 7.76 -19.85
CA SER A 187 21.01 8.90 -20.31
C SER A 187 19.56 8.51 -20.54
N VAL A 188 18.67 9.49 -20.50
CA VAL A 188 17.28 9.32 -20.91
C VAL A 188 16.92 10.43 -21.90
N SER A 189 16.24 10.04 -22.96
CA SER A 189 15.76 10.99 -23.98
C SER A 189 14.22 10.99 -24.01
N PHE A 190 13.66 12.17 -24.25
CA PHE A 190 12.22 12.38 -24.35
C PHE A 190 11.88 13.44 -25.39
N ARG A 191 10.58 13.61 -25.70
CA ARG A 191 10.10 14.62 -26.66
C ARG A 191 10.46 16.03 -26.20
N GLY A 192 10.92 16.84 -27.16
CA GLY A 192 11.60 18.07 -26.91
C GLY A 192 10.75 19.26 -26.45
N ILE A 193 11.42 20.38 -26.29
CA ILE A 193 10.86 21.66 -25.84
C ILE A 193 9.96 22.22 -26.94
N VAL A 194 8.77 22.66 -26.56
CA VAL A 194 7.82 23.36 -27.41
C VAL A 194 7.58 24.75 -26.83
N ARG A 195 7.74 25.78 -27.65
CA ARG A 195 7.33 27.14 -27.31
C ARG A 195 5.90 27.38 -27.80
N GLU A 196 5.08 27.95 -26.94
CA GLU A 196 3.76 28.44 -27.26
C GLU A 196 3.89 29.89 -27.71
N MET A 197 3.40 30.19 -28.90
CA MET A 197 3.35 31.55 -29.45
C MET A 197 1.89 31.84 -29.80
N ILE A 198 1.45 33.05 -29.51
CA ILE A 198 0.14 33.51 -29.99
C ILE A 198 0.30 33.99 -31.41
N GLN A 199 -0.51 33.49 -32.30
CA GLN A 199 -0.49 33.88 -33.70
C GLN A 199 -0.98 35.34 -33.82
N LYS A 200 -0.13 36.20 -34.38
CA LYS A 200 -0.41 37.63 -34.42
C LYS A 200 -1.25 38.03 -35.63
N ASP A 201 -1.21 37.23 -36.69
CA ASP A 201 -1.81 37.54 -37.99
C ASP A 201 -2.52 36.33 -38.62
N GLY A 202 -3.44 36.57 -39.58
CA GLY A 202 -4.18 35.57 -40.34
C GLY A 202 -5.44 35.02 -39.65
N ASP A 203 -6.09 34.02 -40.27
CA ASP A 203 -7.37 33.41 -39.81
C ASP A 203 -7.32 32.78 -38.40
N ASN A 204 -6.12 32.58 -37.88
CA ASN A 204 -5.89 32.02 -36.55
C ASN A 204 -5.34 33.04 -35.55
N LYS A 205 -5.54 34.34 -35.79
CA LYS A 205 -5.13 35.42 -34.86
C LYS A 205 -5.69 35.16 -33.48
N GLY A 206 -4.82 35.26 -32.47
CA GLY A 206 -5.19 34.99 -31.07
C GLY A 206 -5.19 33.51 -30.66
N LYS A 207 -5.04 32.57 -31.59
CA LYS A 207 -4.92 31.15 -31.24
C LYS A 207 -3.48 30.78 -30.94
N PRO A 208 -3.24 29.85 -29.99
CA PRO A 208 -1.90 29.41 -29.69
C PRO A 208 -1.31 28.61 -30.86
N ASN A 209 -0.12 29.01 -31.30
CA ASN A 209 0.68 28.26 -32.25
C ASN A 209 1.88 27.65 -31.52
N TYR A 210 2.08 26.34 -31.67
CA TYR A 210 3.12 25.61 -30.96
C TYR A 210 4.36 25.41 -31.82
N LEU A 211 5.38 26.23 -31.61
CA LEU A 211 6.65 26.09 -32.30
C LEU A 211 7.53 25.02 -31.62
N LYS A 212 7.93 24.02 -32.38
CA LYS A 212 8.75 22.91 -31.90
C LYS A 212 10.22 23.29 -31.92
N VAL A 213 10.80 23.65 -30.76
CA VAL A 213 12.17 24.15 -30.67
C VAL A 213 13.23 23.04 -30.71
N LYS A 214 12.96 21.89 -30.07
CA LYS A 214 13.84 20.69 -30.10
C LYS A 214 13.00 19.43 -30.30
N ARG A 215 13.44 18.53 -31.20
CA ARG A 215 12.74 17.26 -31.46
C ARG A 215 12.97 16.22 -30.33
N LYS A 216 14.14 16.27 -29.71
CA LYS A 216 14.57 15.32 -28.68
C LYS A 216 15.44 16.03 -27.66
N VAL A 217 15.17 15.80 -26.38
CA VAL A 217 16.01 16.25 -25.26
C VAL A 217 16.65 15.02 -24.63
N THR A 218 17.96 15.03 -24.46
CA THR A 218 18.72 13.96 -23.80
C THR A 218 19.31 14.51 -22.50
N VAL A 219 19.18 13.76 -21.42
CA VAL A 219 19.65 14.12 -20.09
C VAL A 219 20.50 12.99 -19.53
N GLU A 220 21.68 13.32 -19.04
CA GLU A 220 22.55 12.36 -18.35
C GLU A 220 22.02 12.07 -16.95
N ALA A 221 22.26 10.86 -16.48
CA ALA A 221 21.89 10.40 -15.16
C ALA A 221 23.12 9.88 -14.41
N THR A 222 23.21 10.19 -13.13
CA THR A 222 24.32 9.77 -12.27
C THR A 222 23.79 9.07 -11.01
N ALA A 223 24.59 8.15 -10.48
CA ALA A 223 24.29 7.56 -9.18
C ALA A 223 24.48 8.58 -8.06
N THR A 224 23.58 8.57 -7.08
CA THR A 224 23.85 9.20 -5.79
C THR A 224 24.93 8.41 -5.08
N ARG A 225 25.85 9.07 -4.42
CA ARG A 225 26.98 8.66 -3.53
C ARG A 225 27.26 7.15 -3.24
N ARG A 226 26.47 6.18 -3.75
CA ARG A 226 26.68 4.74 -3.56
C ARG A 226 26.89 4.05 -4.91
N SER A 227 27.99 3.34 -5.01
CA SER A 227 28.42 2.54 -6.17
C SER A 227 27.39 1.49 -6.63
N ASP A 228 26.52 1.03 -5.74
CA ASP A 228 25.62 -0.10 -5.99
C ASP A 228 24.73 0.07 -7.25
N ALA A 229 24.23 1.31 -7.48
CA ALA A 229 23.38 1.57 -8.65
C ALA A 229 24.16 1.54 -9.96
N MET A 230 25.44 1.93 -9.94
CA MET A 230 26.30 1.86 -11.10
C MET A 230 26.76 0.42 -11.37
N ASP A 231 27.06 -0.35 -10.32
CA ASP A 231 27.37 -1.79 -10.45
C ASP A 231 26.18 -2.56 -11.07
N GLU A 232 24.95 -2.22 -10.64
CA GLU A 232 23.73 -2.77 -11.24
C GLU A 232 23.58 -2.37 -12.71
N ILE A 233 23.92 -1.12 -13.08
CA ILE A 233 23.93 -0.64 -14.47
C ILE A 233 24.98 -1.37 -15.30
N GLU A 234 26.20 -1.55 -14.79
CA GLU A 234 27.25 -2.28 -15.52
C GLU A 234 26.86 -3.73 -15.79
N ALA A 235 26.23 -4.39 -14.82
CA ALA A 235 25.68 -5.75 -15.00
C ALA A 235 24.51 -5.79 -15.99
N LEU A 236 23.73 -4.70 -16.11
CA LEU A 236 22.61 -4.59 -17.03
C LEU A 236 23.04 -4.32 -18.49
N ARG A 237 24.15 -3.58 -18.71
CA ARG A 237 24.61 -3.12 -20.04
C ARG A 237 24.72 -4.23 -21.08
N PRO A 238 25.43 -5.36 -20.83
CA PRO A 238 25.57 -6.42 -21.82
C PRO A 238 24.21 -7.00 -22.24
N LYS A 239 23.35 -7.26 -21.27
CA LYS A 239 22.01 -7.81 -21.49
C LYS A 239 21.12 -6.86 -22.30
N TYR A 240 21.18 -5.57 -21.97
CA TYR A 240 20.43 -4.53 -22.66
C TYR A 240 20.96 -4.28 -24.08
N ALA A 241 22.28 -4.30 -24.29
CA ALA A 241 22.91 -4.21 -25.61
C ALA A 241 22.52 -5.39 -26.47
N SER A 242 22.62 -6.61 -25.98
CA SER A 242 22.19 -7.83 -26.68
C SER A 242 20.73 -7.73 -27.12
N TYR A 243 19.84 -7.31 -26.23
CA TYR A 243 18.43 -7.09 -26.59
C TYR A 243 18.25 -6.06 -27.71
N LYS A 244 18.98 -4.93 -27.69
CA LYS A 244 18.88 -3.88 -28.71
C LYS A 244 19.44 -4.25 -30.07
N PHE A 245 20.49 -5.09 -30.10
CA PHE A 245 21.17 -5.51 -31.35
C PHE A 245 20.57 -6.76 -31.99
N SER A 246 20.05 -7.70 -31.21
CA SER A 246 19.48 -8.95 -31.73
C SER A 246 18.07 -8.85 -32.26
N GLY A 247 17.44 -7.69 -32.15
CA GLY A 247 16.04 -7.51 -32.52
C GLY A 247 15.05 -8.26 -31.62
N LEU A 248 13.75 -8.04 -31.86
CA LEU A 248 12.67 -8.59 -31.04
C LEU A 248 12.50 -10.13 -31.10
N ALA A 249 13.22 -10.80 -31.98
CA ALA A 249 12.97 -12.21 -32.28
C ALA A 249 13.44 -13.21 -31.22
N ASN A 250 14.48 -12.88 -30.42
CA ASN A 250 15.09 -13.83 -29.46
C ASN A 250 15.49 -13.24 -28.11
N GLY A 251 15.11 -12.02 -27.78
CA GLY A 251 15.64 -11.34 -26.62
C GLY A 251 14.58 -10.89 -25.62
N TYR A 252 14.63 -11.44 -24.42
CA TYR A 252 13.94 -10.93 -23.24
C TYR A 252 14.42 -9.52 -22.90
N ASN A 253 13.53 -8.52 -22.94
CA ASN A 253 13.91 -7.16 -22.58
C ASN A 253 14.18 -7.05 -21.06
N PRO A 254 15.43 -6.83 -20.64
CA PRO A 254 15.75 -6.72 -19.23
C PRO A 254 15.16 -5.45 -18.60
N VAL A 255 14.83 -4.42 -19.42
CA VAL A 255 14.23 -3.16 -18.98
C VAL A 255 12.75 -3.12 -19.35
N ARG A 256 11.87 -3.25 -18.37
CA ARG A 256 10.43 -3.17 -18.63
C ARG A 256 10.02 -1.78 -19.08
N TYR A 257 10.43 -0.76 -18.34
CA TYR A 257 10.18 0.65 -18.68
C TYR A 257 11.05 1.60 -17.84
N CYS A 258 11.10 2.84 -18.27
CA CYS A 258 11.70 3.93 -17.52
C CYS A 258 10.63 4.92 -17.04
N ALA A 259 10.94 5.60 -15.94
CA ALA A 259 10.13 6.70 -15.44
C ALA A 259 11.03 7.85 -14.97
N ILE A 260 10.54 9.08 -15.11
CA ILE A 260 11.20 10.27 -14.57
C ILE A 260 10.34 10.78 -13.43
N ARG A 261 10.91 10.92 -12.24
CA ARG A 261 10.20 11.35 -11.03
C ARG A 261 10.76 12.66 -10.50
N ARG A 262 9.89 13.65 -10.29
CA ARG A 262 10.23 14.88 -9.61
C ARG A 262 10.41 14.65 -8.11
N ARG A 263 11.54 15.12 -7.55
CA ARG A 263 11.87 15.09 -6.14
C ARG A 263 12.10 16.49 -5.61
N LEU A 264 11.74 16.69 -4.35
CA LEU A 264 12.05 17.93 -3.64
C LEU A 264 13.33 17.77 -2.84
N TYR A 265 14.13 18.82 -2.77
CA TYR A 265 15.30 18.93 -1.93
C TYR A 265 15.40 20.36 -1.36
N GLU A 266 16.22 20.53 -0.37
CA GLU A 266 16.46 21.83 0.25
C GLU A 266 17.87 22.30 -0.10
N GLU A 267 17.97 23.50 -0.62
CA GLU A 267 19.21 24.15 -0.96
C GLU A 267 19.16 25.59 -0.47
N ASN A 268 20.14 25.99 0.36
CA ASN A 268 20.21 27.34 0.95
C ASN A 268 18.89 27.77 1.63
N GLY A 269 18.25 26.88 2.39
CA GLY A 269 16.99 27.15 3.09
C GLY A 269 15.74 27.26 2.19
N GLN A 270 15.91 27.08 0.87
CA GLN A 270 14.81 27.08 -0.10
C GLN A 270 14.50 25.68 -0.57
N VAL A 271 13.20 25.38 -0.72
CA VAL A 271 12.77 24.10 -1.30
C VAL A 271 12.83 24.21 -2.82
N ARG A 272 13.69 23.41 -3.41
CA ARG A 272 13.85 23.26 -4.86
C ARG A 272 13.40 21.88 -5.30
N HIS A 273 13.31 21.65 -6.59
CA HIS A 273 13.03 20.34 -7.16
C HIS A 273 14.09 19.94 -8.19
N GLY A 274 14.32 18.65 -8.26
CA GLY A 274 15.13 17.97 -9.26
C GLY A 274 14.40 16.74 -9.77
N TYR A 275 15.05 16.00 -10.63
CA TYR A 275 14.47 14.81 -11.25
C TYR A 275 15.36 13.60 -11.08
N GLU A 276 14.73 12.45 -10.87
CA GLU A 276 15.35 11.12 -10.83
C GLU A 276 14.89 10.29 -12.02
N LEU A 277 15.80 9.53 -12.59
CA LEU A 277 15.50 8.44 -13.50
C LEU A 277 15.26 7.16 -12.71
N LEU A 278 14.15 6.50 -12.96
CA LEU A 278 13.81 5.19 -12.44
C LEU A 278 13.84 4.20 -13.60
N ILE A 279 14.73 3.22 -13.52
CA ILE A 279 14.82 2.13 -14.51
C ILE A 279 14.22 0.89 -13.85
N VAL A 280 13.12 0.40 -14.38
CA VAL A 280 12.44 -0.80 -13.89
C VAL A 280 12.96 -2.00 -14.67
N VAL A 281 13.71 -2.84 -13.97
CA VAL A 281 14.40 -4.01 -14.52
C VAL A 281 13.62 -5.26 -14.11
N THR A 282 13.54 -6.23 -15.00
CA THR A 282 12.95 -7.54 -14.73
C THR A 282 13.91 -8.41 -13.96
N GLY A 283 13.39 -9.22 -13.06
CA GLY A 283 14.17 -10.06 -12.18
C GLY A 283 14.44 -9.41 -10.83
N ARG A 284 15.09 -10.16 -9.95
CA ARG A 284 15.44 -9.71 -8.60
C ARG A 284 16.62 -8.75 -8.65
N ALA A 285 16.63 -7.81 -7.70
CA ALA A 285 17.83 -7.00 -7.48
C ALA A 285 19.03 -7.90 -7.15
N PRO A 286 20.20 -7.64 -7.74
CA PRO A 286 21.41 -8.39 -7.39
C PRO A 286 21.71 -8.24 -5.90
N ARG A 287 22.23 -9.28 -5.28
CA ARG A 287 22.66 -9.24 -3.88
C ARG A 287 23.80 -8.22 -3.75
N ARG A 288 23.62 -7.26 -2.87
CA ARG A 288 24.66 -6.26 -2.60
C ARG A 288 25.81 -6.86 -1.81
N LYS A 289 27.03 -6.39 -2.05
CA LYS A 289 28.18 -6.71 -1.20
C LYS A 289 27.84 -6.33 0.25
N GLY A 290 28.00 -7.27 1.21
CA GLY A 290 27.64 -7.08 2.61
C GLY A 290 26.21 -7.44 3.00
N TRP A 291 25.41 -8.07 2.15
CA TRP A 291 24.19 -8.70 2.58
C TRP A 291 24.48 -9.83 3.56
N ARG A 292 23.81 -9.77 4.71
CA ARG A 292 23.90 -10.87 5.67
C ARG A 292 23.31 -12.14 5.06
N PRO A 293 23.91 -13.32 5.31
CA PRO A 293 23.28 -14.58 4.94
C PRO A 293 21.90 -14.67 5.62
N ILE A 294 21.01 -15.45 5.03
CA ILE A 294 19.75 -15.76 5.69
C ILE A 294 20.06 -16.55 6.96
N GLY A 295 19.31 -16.25 8.04
CA GLY A 295 19.41 -17.00 9.29
C GLY A 295 18.85 -18.41 9.16
N GLU A 296 18.97 -19.17 10.23
CA GLU A 296 18.41 -20.52 10.35
C GLU A 296 17.18 -20.52 11.27
N GLY A 297 16.42 -21.61 11.24
CA GLY A 297 15.26 -21.81 12.08
C GLY A 297 14.02 -21.01 11.65
N LYS A 298 13.07 -20.96 12.56
CA LYS A 298 11.73 -20.39 12.34
C LYS A 298 11.49 -19.20 13.25
N ALA A 299 10.73 -18.24 12.76
CA ALA A 299 10.33 -17.07 13.52
C ALA A 299 8.84 -16.77 13.32
N GLY A 300 8.19 -16.31 14.39
CA GLY A 300 6.84 -15.77 14.34
C GLY A 300 6.86 -14.24 14.42
N LEU A 301 5.88 -13.65 13.78
CA LEU A 301 5.69 -12.21 13.64
C LEU A 301 4.27 -11.82 14.01
N ASP A 302 4.09 -10.88 14.91
CA ASP A 302 2.79 -10.26 15.14
C ASP A 302 2.83 -8.75 14.88
N ALA A 303 1.74 -8.23 14.33
CA ALA A 303 1.60 -6.85 13.89
C ALA A 303 0.67 -6.07 14.80
N SER A 304 1.21 -5.28 15.69
CA SER A 304 0.39 -4.35 16.45
C SER A 304 0.28 -2.97 15.78
N THR A 305 -0.65 -2.15 16.25
CA THR A 305 -0.84 -0.77 15.80
C THR A 305 0.28 0.18 16.25
N PHE A 306 1.16 -0.26 17.15
CA PHE A 306 2.20 0.57 17.75
C PHE A 306 3.61 0.04 17.48
N ALA A 307 3.77 -1.27 17.51
CA ALA A 307 5.05 -1.94 17.33
C ALA A 307 4.81 -3.27 16.60
N HIS A 308 5.87 -3.86 16.07
CA HIS A 308 5.85 -5.21 15.52
C HIS A 308 6.68 -6.09 16.42
N THR A 309 6.24 -7.31 16.66
CA THR A 309 7.00 -8.27 17.46
C THR A 309 7.57 -9.36 16.58
N PHE A 310 8.74 -9.82 16.95
CA PHE A 310 9.47 -10.90 16.31
C PHE A 310 9.95 -11.84 17.41
N VAL A 311 9.68 -13.12 17.25
CA VAL A 311 10.17 -14.17 18.15
C VAL A 311 10.78 -15.29 17.33
N SER A 312 12.01 -15.66 17.64
CA SER A 312 12.71 -16.83 17.14
C SER A 312 13.16 -17.71 18.30
N GLU A 313 13.72 -18.85 18.00
CA GLU A 313 14.30 -19.73 19.02
C GLU A 313 15.38 -19.04 19.88
N GLN A 314 16.06 -18.04 19.32
CA GLN A 314 17.18 -17.35 19.96
C GLN A 314 16.79 -16.01 20.58
N GLU A 315 15.85 -15.28 20.01
CA GLU A 315 15.54 -13.90 20.39
C GLU A 315 14.04 -13.60 20.39
N ALA A 316 13.65 -12.68 21.24
CA ALA A 316 12.36 -11.99 21.20
C ALA A 316 12.62 -10.48 21.06
N LEU A 317 11.95 -9.82 20.13
CA LEU A 317 12.19 -8.41 19.81
C LEU A 317 10.87 -7.64 19.70
N ILE A 318 10.86 -6.42 20.24
CA ILE A 318 9.82 -5.42 19.99
C ILE A 318 10.41 -4.36 19.08
N ILE A 319 9.82 -4.22 17.89
CA ILE A 319 10.28 -3.31 16.83
C ILE A 319 9.40 -2.08 16.86
N THR A 320 9.89 -1.00 17.44
CA THR A 320 9.20 0.29 17.48
C THR A 320 9.59 1.18 16.30
N PRO A 321 8.72 2.13 15.90
CA PRO A 321 9.11 3.16 14.95
C PRO A 321 10.33 3.96 15.45
N SER A 322 11.20 4.35 14.52
CA SER A 322 12.42 5.11 14.85
C SER A 322 12.12 6.48 15.45
N PRO A 323 12.87 6.93 16.48
CA PRO A 323 12.76 8.28 17.05
C PRO A 323 12.92 9.41 16.00
N SER A 324 13.68 9.18 14.94
CA SER A 324 13.82 10.14 13.82
C SER A 324 12.50 10.41 13.10
N MET A 325 11.60 9.44 13.07
CA MET A 325 10.27 9.60 12.48
C MET A 325 9.36 10.45 13.38
N ASP A 326 9.50 10.38 14.69
CA ASP A 326 8.74 11.20 15.63
C ASP A 326 9.08 12.68 15.47
N LYS A 327 10.36 13.02 15.43
CA LYS A 327 10.82 14.40 15.16
C LYS A 327 10.29 14.93 13.82
N LEU A 328 10.24 14.10 12.78
CA LEU A 328 9.66 14.49 11.48
C LEU A 328 8.15 14.67 11.55
N ALA A 329 7.44 13.85 12.31
CA ALA A 329 5.99 13.98 12.52
C ALA A 329 5.64 15.26 13.29
N GLU A 330 6.40 15.60 14.33
CA GLU A 330 6.28 16.87 15.07
C GLU A 330 6.50 18.07 14.15
N LYS A 331 7.60 18.07 13.38
CA LYS A 331 7.87 19.12 12.39
C LYS A 331 6.75 19.28 11.38
N ILE A 332 6.12 18.19 10.93
CA ILE A 332 4.98 18.23 10.03
C ILE A 332 3.77 18.88 10.73
N ALA A 333 3.50 18.51 11.97
CA ALA A 333 2.40 19.07 12.75
C ALA A 333 2.58 20.58 12.98
N ASP A 334 3.80 21.03 13.29
CA ASP A 334 4.12 22.45 13.46
C ASP A 334 3.88 23.24 12.17
N ILE A 335 4.36 22.73 11.02
CA ILE A 335 4.14 23.39 9.73
C ILE A 335 2.62 23.43 9.41
N GLN A 336 1.86 22.38 9.70
CA GLN A 336 0.41 22.35 9.50
C GLN A 336 -0.27 23.42 10.35
N THR A 337 0.10 23.53 11.64
CA THR A 337 -0.45 24.54 12.55
C THR A 337 -0.17 25.97 12.05
N GLN A 338 1.06 26.22 11.57
CA GLN A 338 1.42 27.52 10.99
C GLN A 338 0.58 27.81 9.73
N MET A 339 0.45 26.83 8.84
CA MET A 339 -0.37 26.95 7.64
C MET A 339 -1.82 27.26 7.95
N ASP A 340 -2.40 26.57 8.94
CA ASP A 340 -3.80 26.78 9.36
C ASP A 340 -4.01 28.16 9.95
N LYS A 341 -3.08 28.67 10.76
CA LYS A 341 -3.11 30.03 11.31
C LYS A 341 -3.12 31.08 10.19
N ILE A 342 -2.20 30.97 9.23
CA ILE A 342 -2.08 31.91 8.11
C ILE A 342 -3.34 31.83 7.22
N PHE A 343 -3.80 30.62 6.92
CA PHE A 343 -4.97 30.41 6.08
C PHE A 343 -6.25 30.98 6.71
N ARG A 344 -6.47 30.77 8.00
CA ARG A 344 -7.62 31.32 8.73
C ARG A 344 -7.54 32.84 8.81
N LYS A 345 -6.35 33.42 9.06
CA LYS A 345 -6.17 34.87 9.09
C LYS A 345 -6.50 35.54 7.74
N ALA A 346 -6.11 34.91 6.64
CA ALA A 346 -6.39 35.42 5.29
C ALA A 346 -7.84 35.22 4.83
N ASN A 347 -8.57 34.29 5.42
CA ASN A 347 -9.91 33.88 4.98
C ASN A 347 -10.92 33.90 6.14
N LYS A 348 -10.92 34.97 6.95
CA LYS A 348 -11.79 35.07 8.14
C LYS A 348 -13.27 34.82 7.83
N ASP A 349 -13.77 35.38 6.72
CA ASP A 349 -15.17 35.27 6.31
C ASP A 349 -15.63 33.86 5.94
N TRP A 350 -14.68 32.92 5.82
CA TRP A 350 -14.95 31.51 5.54
C TRP A 350 -15.00 30.65 6.80
N PHE A 351 -14.91 31.23 7.99
CA PHE A 351 -14.93 30.51 9.26
C PHE A 351 -16.00 31.13 10.19
N ASP A 352 -16.68 30.27 10.94
CA ASP A 352 -17.59 30.70 12.00
C ASP A 352 -16.81 31.08 13.29
N GLU A 353 -17.54 31.63 14.28
CA GLU A 353 -16.98 32.01 15.59
C GLU A 353 -16.26 30.84 16.30
N LYS A 354 -16.71 29.61 16.05
CA LYS A 354 -16.08 28.36 16.57
C LYS A 354 -14.92 27.90 15.71
N GLY A 355 -14.51 28.67 14.69
CA GLY A 355 -13.42 28.34 13.78
C GLY A 355 -13.72 27.19 12.81
N ARG A 356 -14.99 26.86 12.57
CA ARG A 356 -15.39 25.85 11.59
C ARG A 356 -15.53 26.48 10.22
N PHE A 357 -15.02 25.78 9.21
CA PHE A 357 -15.14 26.23 7.82
C PHE A 357 -16.60 26.29 7.38
N ARG A 358 -17.04 27.47 6.97
CA ARG A 358 -18.36 27.71 6.39
C ARG A 358 -18.25 28.47 5.08
N ARG A 359 -19.05 28.07 4.10
CA ARG A 359 -19.13 28.81 2.85
C ARG A 359 -19.88 30.11 3.09
N PRO A 360 -19.29 31.30 2.81
CA PRO A 360 -19.95 32.58 3.02
C PRO A 360 -21.27 32.64 2.27
N LYS A 361 -22.27 33.34 2.83
CA LYS A 361 -23.54 33.58 2.13
C LYS A 361 -23.37 34.64 1.03
N ASP A 362 -22.48 35.60 1.23
CA ASP A 362 -22.19 36.68 0.29
C ASP A 362 -21.53 36.16 -1.01
N MET A 363 -22.16 36.49 -2.13
CA MET A 363 -21.71 36.13 -3.48
C MET A 363 -20.41 36.85 -3.87
N ALA A 364 -20.16 38.07 -3.41
CA ALA A 364 -18.94 38.81 -3.70
C ALA A 364 -17.72 38.16 -3.04
N ILE A 365 -17.88 37.69 -1.81
CA ILE A 365 -16.81 36.91 -1.10
C ILE A 365 -16.60 35.56 -1.78
N ARG A 366 -17.67 34.90 -2.21
CA ARG A 366 -17.55 33.60 -2.92
C ARG A 366 -16.82 33.74 -4.25
N SER A 367 -17.04 34.80 -5.00
CA SER A 367 -16.40 35.02 -6.31
C SER A 367 -14.90 35.24 -6.21
N LYS A 368 -14.42 35.89 -5.14
CA LYS A 368 -12.98 36.06 -4.87
C LYS A 368 -12.28 34.73 -4.54
N GLY A 369 -13.05 33.74 -4.06
CA GLY A 369 -12.51 32.46 -3.63
C GLY A 369 -11.64 32.56 -2.37
N LEU A 370 -10.88 31.48 -2.11
CA LEU A 370 -10.00 31.39 -0.94
C LEU A 370 -8.64 32.01 -1.24
N ASP A 371 -8.23 32.96 -0.42
CA ASP A 371 -6.90 33.54 -0.50
C ASP A 371 -5.81 32.58 0.02
N LYS A 372 -4.67 32.59 -0.67
CA LYS A 372 -3.49 31.78 -0.35
C LYS A 372 -2.25 32.66 -0.36
N PRO A 373 -1.96 33.33 0.76
CA PRO A 373 -0.81 34.22 0.87
C PRO A 373 0.51 33.56 0.45
N LYS A 374 1.47 34.35 0.02
CA LYS A 374 2.80 33.87 -0.41
C LYS A 374 3.45 32.98 0.67
N GLU A 375 3.32 33.37 1.92
CA GLU A 375 3.83 32.61 3.06
C GLU A 375 3.17 31.23 3.18
N TYR A 376 1.85 31.13 3.05
CA TYR A 376 1.14 29.85 3.00
C TYR A 376 1.64 28.96 1.86
N LEU A 377 1.88 29.52 0.68
CA LEU A 377 2.42 28.78 -0.46
C LEU A 377 3.86 28.28 -0.19
N ARG A 378 4.67 29.08 0.49
CA ARG A 378 6.03 28.70 0.93
C ARG A 378 6.00 27.52 1.91
N LEU A 379 5.13 27.57 2.92
CA LEU A 379 4.95 26.49 3.88
C LEU A 379 4.39 25.23 3.21
N ARG A 380 3.55 25.37 2.20
CA ARG A 380 3.03 24.24 1.42
C ARG A 380 4.14 23.45 0.71
N TRP A 381 5.22 24.09 0.28
CA TRP A 381 6.38 23.39 -0.25
C TRP A 381 7.21 22.73 0.86
N ARG A 382 7.38 23.41 1.98
CA ARG A 382 8.11 22.86 3.15
C ARG A 382 7.42 21.62 3.71
N ILE A 383 6.11 21.62 3.84
CA ILE A 383 5.36 20.45 4.33
C ILE A 383 5.45 19.27 3.34
N ARG A 384 5.46 19.52 2.05
CA ARG A 384 5.65 18.47 1.04
C ARG A 384 7.03 17.82 1.15
N LEU A 385 8.06 18.62 1.33
CA LEU A 385 9.43 18.13 1.56
C LEU A 385 9.49 17.31 2.86
N ALA A 386 8.87 17.80 3.94
CA ALA A 386 8.81 17.09 5.21
C ALA A 386 8.11 15.72 5.08
N TRP A 387 6.97 15.66 4.39
CA TRP A 387 6.29 14.40 4.09
C TRP A 387 7.11 13.47 3.19
N GLN A 388 7.85 14.01 2.23
CA GLN A 388 8.75 13.19 1.41
C GLN A 388 9.86 12.59 2.27
N ARG A 389 10.52 13.40 3.11
CA ARG A 389 11.54 12.93 4.07
C ARG A 389 10.99 11.88 5.02
N TYR A 390 9.79 12.09 5.57
CA TYR A 390 9.13 11.14 6.45
C TYR A 390 8.94 9.76 5.78
N ARG A 391 8.44 9.73 4.54
CA ARG A 391 8.27 8.47 3.79
C ARG A 391 9.62 7.79 3.47
N ASP A 392 10.61 8.57 3.09
CA ASP A 392 11.93 8.04 2.74
C ASP A 392 12.65 7.47 3.97
N THR A 393 12.64 8.20 5.10
CA THR A 393 13.20 7.74 6.37
C THR A 393 12.51 6.48 6.85
N ARG A 394 11.17 6.45 6.85
CA ARG A 394 10.39 5.26 7.23
C ARG A 394 10.78 4.05 6.39
N LYS A 395 10.87 4.21 5.06
CA LYS A 395 11.25 3.12 4.18
C LYS A 395 12.69 2.67 4.42
N ALA A 396 13.61 3.58 4.68
CA ALA A 396 15.00 3.26 5.01
C ALA A 396 15.11 2.48 6.31
N GLU A 397 14.41 2.90 7.36
CA GLU A 397 14.37 2.21 8.66
C GLU A 397 13.75 0.81 8.54
N PHE A 398 12.62 0.67 7.84
CA PHE A 398 12.02 -0.63 7.61
C PHE A 398 12.95 -1.57 6.83
N ASN A 399 13.65 -1.06 5.82
CA ASN A 399 14.66 -1.84 5.10
C ASN A 399 15.81 -2.28 6.00
N ARG A 400 16.28 -1.39 6.91
CA ARG A 400 17.35 -1.70 7.86
C ARG A 400 16.92 -2.81 8.83
N VAL A 401 15.74 -2.67 9.41
CA VAL A 401 15.18 -3.67 10.34
C VAL A 401 14.93 -5.00 9.62
N ALA A 402 14.31 -4.98 8.44
CA ALA A 402 14.07 -6.19 7.68
C ALA A 402 15.38 -6.92 7.31
N ASN A 403 16.46 -6.20 6.97
CA ASN A 403 17.78 -6.81 6.75
C ASN A 403 18.35 -7.47 8.01
N LEU A 404 18.08 -6.89 9.20
CA LEU A 404 18.50 -7.52 10.47
C LEU A 404 17.72 -8.80 10.74
N LEU A 405 16.40 -8.79 10.50
CA LEU A 405 15.53 -9.94 10.76
C LEU A 405 15.84 -11.11 9.80
N VAL A 406 16.10 -10.82 8.52
CA VAL A 406 16.48 -11.86 7.54
C VAL A 406 17.70 -12.66 8.00
N GLY A 407 18.65 -12.03 8.69
CA GLY A 407 19.80 -12.74 9.26
C GLY A 407 19.52 -13.57 10.53
N LYS A 408 18.26 -13.60 11.01
CA LYS A 408 17.89 -14.26 12.28
C LYS A 408 17.02 -15.52 12.10
N ALA A 409 16.39 -15.67 10.95
CA ALA A 409 15.54 -16.83 10.68
C ALA A 409 15.47 -17.10 9.16
N ARG A 410 15.12 -18.33 8.79
CA ARG A 410 14.87 -18.74 7.41
C ARG A 410 13.38 -18.78 7.07
N VAL A 411 12.56 -19.21 8.02
CA VAL A 411 11.11 -19.32 7.85
C VAL A 411 10.42 -18.30 8.76
N PHE A 412 9.59 -17.46 8.16
CA PHE A 412 8.82 -16.44 8.86
C PHE A 412 7.34 -16.75 8.78
N VAL A 413 6.64 -16.71 9.91
CA VAL A 413 5.21 -16.98 10.01
C VAL A 413 4.50 -15.78 10.61
N MET A 414 3.40 -15.34 9.97
CA MET A 414 2.56 -14.25 10.48
C MET A 414 1.08 -14.47 10.16
N GLU A 415 0.20 -13.79 10.89
CA GLU A 415 -1.22 -13.74 10.54
C GLU A 415 -1.48 -12.86 9.31
N ASP A 416 -2.36 -13.33 8.41
CA ASP A 416 -2.79 -12.57 7.23
C ASP A 416 -3.85 -11.53 7.60
N MET A 417 -3.40 -10.37 8.07
CA MET A 417 -4.25 -9.29 8.54
C MET A 417 -4.66 -8.32 7.43
N GLN A 418 -5.94 -7.98 7.36
CA GLN A 418 -6.44 -7.00 6.39
C GLN A 418 -6.24 -5.55 6.87
N TYR A 419 -5.00 -5.07 6.88
CA TYR A 419 -4.63 -3.72 7.35
C TYR A 419 -5.42 -2.58 6.68
N LYS A 420 -5.78 -2.73 5.40
CA LYS A 420 -6.61 -1.74 4.68
C LYS A 420 -8.03 -1.66 5.26
N GLY A 421 -8.60 -2.79 5.68
CA GLY A 421 -9.89 -2.84 6.36
C GLY A 421 -9.86 -2.14 7.70
N MET A 422 -8.78 -2.34 8.48
CA MET A 422 -8.59 -1.71 9.79
C MET A 422 -8.41 -0.19 9.71
N GLN A 423 -7.95 0.35 8.59
CA GLN A 423 -7.81 1.80 8.37
C GLN A 423 -9.12 2.49 7.97
N LYS A 424 -10.15 1.74 7.58
CA LYS A 424 -11.45 2.32 7.24
C LYS A 424 -12.10 2.96 8.46
N ARG A 425 -12.87 4.02 8.23
CA ARG A 425 -13.71 4.60 9.27
C ARG A 425 -14.78 3.60 9.67
N GLY A 426 -14.98 3.42 10.97
CA GLY A 426 -16.16 2.77 11.51
C GLY A 426 -17.29 3.78 11.58
N HIS A 427 -18.52 3.29 11.55
CA HIS A 427 -19.73 4.05 11.77
C HIS A 427 -20.46 3.40 12.95
N HIS A 428 -20.99 4.21 13.85
CA HIS A 428 -21.91 3.78 14.90
C HIS A 428 -23.08 4.75 14.94
N GLU A 429 -24.22 4.23 15.29
CA GLU A 429 -25.42 5.02 15.48
C GLU A 429 -25.42 5.56 16.91
N VAL A 430 -25.61 6.86 17.03
CA VAL A 430 -25.69 7.55 18.31
C VAL A 430 -27.04 8.22 18.37
N THR A 431 -27.78 7.93 19.43
CA THR A 431 -29.02 8.66 19.71
C THR A 431 -28.67 10.04 20.28
N VAL A 432 -28.98 11.09 19.54
CA VAL A 432 -28.79 12.46 19.96
C VAL A 432 -30.13 13.03 20.37
N ASN A 433 -30.22 13.48 21.61
CA ASN A 433 -31.41 14.15 22.12
C ASN A 433 -31.33 15.64 21.77
N HIS A 434 -32.23 16.10 20.91
CA HIS A 434 -32.41 17.50 20.56
C HIS A 434 -33.50 18.11 21.43
N LYS A 435 -33.14 19.11 22.23
CA LYS A 435 -34.10 19.90 23.00
C LYS A 435 -34.64 20.97 22.07
N GLN A 436 -35.96 20.97 21.80
CA GLN A 436 -36.62 21.99 21.02
C GLN A 436 -36.90 23.23 21.90
N GLU A 437 -37.19 24.38 21.30
CA GLU A 437 -37.45 25.62 22.00
C GLU A 437 -38.70 25.55 22.92
N ASP A 438 -39.61 24.63 22.64
CA ASP A 438 -40.79 24.31 23.43
C ASP A 438 -40.53 23.37 24.62
N GLY A 439 -39.29 22.99 24.86
CA GLY A 439 -38.86 22.09 25.94
C GLY A 439 -39.00 20.60 25.65
N THR A 440 -39.59 20.21 24.52
CA THR A 440 -39.70 18.81 24.11
C THR A 440 -38.34 18.24 23.68
N VAL A 441 -38.04 17.01 24.10
CA VAL A 441 -36.79 16.31 23.74
C VAL A 441 -37.11 15.30 22.64
N THR A 442 -36.64 15.56 21.43
CA THR A 442 -36.74 14.60 20.32
C THR A 442 -35.43 13.84 20.19
N ALA A 443 -35.52 12.51 20.29
CA ALA A 443 -34.37 11.62 20.07
C ALA A 443 -34.24 11.30 18.58
N THR A 444 -33.12 11.72 17.95
CA THR A 444 -32.79 11.38 16.58
C THR A 444 -31.57 10.47 16.54
N THR A 445 -31.60 9.42 15.70
CA THR A 445 -30.46 8.53 15.51
C THR A 445 -29.55 9.11 14.43
N GLU A 446 -28.36 9.55 14.82
CA GLU A 446 -27.33 10.03 13.91
C GLU A 446 -26.22 9.03 13.71
N THR A 447 -25.78 8.84 12.47
CA THR A 447 -24.62 7.99 12.17
C THR A 447 -23.34 8.80 12.31
N GLN A 448 -22.56 8.52 13.37
CA GLN A 448 -21.27 9.15 13.60
C GLN A 448 -20.14 8.27 13.08
N SER A 449 -19.22 8.86 12.32
CA SER A 449 -18.04 8.15 11.83
C SER A 449 -16.83 8.33 12.75
N PHE A 450 -16.16 7.24 13.08
CA PHE A 450 -14.96 7.27 13.90
C PHE A 450 -13.79 6.51 13.24
N ARG A 451 -12.56 6.84 13.62
CA ARG A 451 -11.35 6.12 13.18
C ARG A 451 -10.97 5.10 14.25
N ARG A 452 -11.03 3.81 13.91
CA ARG A 452 -10.69 2.71 14.84
C ARG A 452 -9.23 2.77 15.31
N PHE A 453 -8.28 2.92 14.40
CA PHE A 453 -6.84 2.83 14.71
C PHE A 453 -6.04 4.08 14.28
N GLY A 454 -6.69 5.09 13.76
CA GLY A 454 -6.19 6.45 13.56
C GLY A 454 -4.74 6.62 13.12
N ARG A 455 -4.04 7.50 13.84
CA ARG A 455 -2.65 7.90 13.55
C ARG A 455 -1.63 6.80 13.84
N SER A 456 -1.88 5.93 14.82
CA SER A 456 -0.95 4.86 15.22
C SER A 456 -0.72 3.86 14.08
N MET A 457 -1.78 3.43 13.41
CA MET A 457 -1.68 2.52 12.25
C MET A 457 -0.90 3.14 11.08
N VAL A 458 -1.05 4.44 10.85
CA VAL A 458 -0.27 5.16 9.82
C VAL A 458 1.20 5.23 10.21
N LYS A 459 1.52 5.43 11.50
CA LYS A 459 2.88 5.49 12.03
C LYS A 459 3.55 4.12 11.95
N ALA A 460 2.93 3.08 12.48
CA ALA A 460 3.46 1.72 12.46
C ALA A 460 3.53 1.13 11.04
N SER A 461 2.59 1.50 10.16
CA SER A 461 2.51 1.04 8.77
C SER A 461 2.82 -0.45 8.58
N PRO A 462 2.14 -1.36 9.29
CA PRO A 462 2.49 -2.78 9.31
C PRO A 462 2.47 -3.40 7.91
N GLY A 463 1.48 -3.07 7.08
CA GLY A 463 1.40 -3.58 5.72
C GLY A 463 2.65 -3.27 4.88
N LEU A 464 3.20 -2.05 4.98
CA LEU A 464 4.44 -1.69 4.27
C LEU A 464 5.67 -2.41 4.86
N PHE A 465 5.75 -2.54 6.18
CA PHE A 465 6.87 -3.20 6.84
C PHE A 465 6.96 -4.68 6.43
N PHE A 466 5.84 -5.39 6.55
CA PHE A 466 5.81 -6.82 6.23
C PHE A 466 5.95 -7.11 4.73
N GLU A 467 5.43 -6.23 3.86
CA GLU A 467 5.70 -6.32 2.42
C GLU A 467 7.21 -6.22 2.12
N ILE A 468 7.91 -5.27 2.78
CA ILE A 468 9.38 -5.13 2.62
C ILE A 468 10.10 -6.37 3.18
N LEU A 469 9.69 -6.87 4.34
CA LEU A 469 10.31 -8.04 4.98
C LEU A 469 10.11 -9.29 4.12
N GLU A 470 8.89 -9.57 3.67
CA GLU A 470 8.55 -10.68 2.80
C GLU A 470 9.40 -10.69 1.52
N GLN A 471 9.45 -9.54 0.82
CA GLN A 471 10.29 -9.40 -0.38
C GLN A 471 11.77 -9.73 -0.10
N LYS A 472 12.28 -9.34 1.06
CA LYS A 472 13.68 -9.60 1.43
C LYS A 472 13.93 -11.05 1.84
N VAL A 473 13.02 -11.66 2.57
CA VAL A 473 13.07 -13.08 2.96
C VAL A 473 13.09 -13.94 1.71
N LEU A 474 12.14 -13.73 0.80
CA LEU A 474 12.06 -14.46 -0.47
C LEU A 474 13.30 -14.22 -1.35
N ALA A 475 13.80 -12.98 -1.42
CA ALA A 475 15.02 -12.65 -2.16
C ALA A 475 16.29 -13.31 -1.57
N ALA A 476 16.30 -13.59 -0.27
CA ALA A 476 17.39 -14.28 0.41
C ALA A 476 17.29 -15.82 0.33
N GLY A 477 16.22 -16.36 -0.28
CA GLY A 477 15.99 -17.81 -0.36
C GLY A 477 15.31 -18.39 0.89
N GLY A 478 14.62 -17.56 1.67
CA GLY A 478 13.79 -17.97 2.80
C GLY A 478 12.34 -18.17 2.41
N THR A 479 11.53 -18.55 3.39
CA THR A 479 10.09 -18.81 3.24
C THR A 479 9.30 -17.84 4.11
N PHE A 480 8.21 -17.27 3.55
CA PHE A 480 7.32 -16.39 4.27
C PHE A 480 5.90 -16.94 4.22
N ILE A 481 5.37 -17.31 5.39
CA ILE A 481 4.08 -18.00 5.54
C ILE A 481 3.06 -17.03 6.14
N ARG A 482 1.93 -16.89 5.48
CA ARG A 482 0.78 -16.14 5.99
C ARG A 482 -0.30 -17.12 6.42
N VAL A 483 -0.69 -17.08 7.68
CA VAL A 483 -1.70 -17.96 8.26
C VAL A 483 -3.00 -17.21 8.47
N ASN A 484 -4.12 -17.89 8.30
CA ASN A 484 -5.41 -17.27 8.56
C ASN A 484 -5.60 -17.06 10.08
N PRO A 485 -5.93 -15.86 10.55
CA PRO A 485 -6.13 -15.58 11.98
C PRO A 485 -7.19 -16.48 12.65
N SER A 486 -8.19 -16.96 11.88
CA SER A 486 -9.20 -17.87 12.40
C SER A 486 -8.69 -19.27 12.71
N ASP A 487 -7.59 -19.69 12.08
CA ASP A 487 -7.04 -21.03 12.22
C ASP A 487 -6.24 -21.19 13.50
N ILE A 488 -5.40 -20.21 13.85
CA ILE A 488 -4.47 -20.28 14.98
C ILE A 488 -4.97 -19.48 16.19
N LYS A 489 -5.57 -18.29 15.98
CA LYS A 489 -5.98 -17.36 17.04
C LYS A 489 -4.85 -17.11 18.05
N ALA A 490 -3.66 -16.77 17.53
CA ALA A 490 -2.41 -16.78 18.27
C ALA A 490 -2.44 -15.96 19.57
N SER A 491 -3.15 -14.82 19.60
CA SER A 491 -3.29 -13.97 20.80
C SER A 491 -4.21 -14.53 21.89
N GLN A 492 -4.84 -15.69 21.66
CA GLN A 492 -5.79 -16.34 22.59
C GLN A 492 -5.30 -17.70 23.09
N TYR A 493 -4.29 -18.28 22.46
CA TYR A 493 -3.78 -19.61 22.81
C TYR A 493 -2.89 -19.58 24.05
N ASN A 494 -3.23 -20.40 25.05
CA ASN A 494 -2.39 -20.62 26.23
C ASN A 494 -1.44 -21.81 25.97
N PRO A 495 -0.13 -21.61 25.92
CA PRO A 495 0.82 -22.69 25.62
C PRO A 495 0.96 -23.73 26.72
N LEU A 496 0.51 -23.46 27.94
CA LEU A 496 0.61 -24.39 29.07
C LEU A 496 -0.60 -25.33 29.15
N THR A 497 -1.80 -24.82 28.86
CA THR A 497 -3.03 -25.60 28.95
C THR A 497 -3.53 -26.11 27.59
N GLY A 498 -3.04 -25.52 26.48
CA GLY A 498 -3.54 -25.81 25.14
C GLY A 498 -4.90 -25.16 24.85
N GLU A 499 -5.45 -24.36 25.74
CA GLU A 499 -6.78 -23.77 25.63
C GLU A 499 -6.74 -22.38 24.98
N TYR A 500 -7.89 -21.98 24.43
CA TYR A 500 -8.08 -20.65 23.83
C TYR A 500 -8.87 -19.76 24.79
N VAL A 501 -8.20 -18.73 25.34
CA VAL A 501 -8.80 -17.75 26.25
C VAL A 501 -8.90 -16.41 25.55
N LYS A 502 -10.10 -15.81 25.52
CA LYS A 502 -10.32 -14.51 24.90
C LYS A 502 -9.95 -13.40 25.88
N HIS A 503 -8.98 -12.57 25.50
CA HIS A 503 -8.50 -11.41 26.25
C HIS A 503 -9.11 -10.09 25.74
N GLY A 504 -9.23 -9.10 26.62
CA GLY A 504 -9.63 -7.74 26.26
C GLY A 504 -8.63 -7.08 25.32
N LEU A 505 -9.08 -6.12 24.49
CA LEU A 505 -8.18 -5.39 23.59
C LEU A 505 -7.20 -4.47 24.33
N ASP A 506 -7.54 -4.03 25.52
CA ASP A 506 -6.77 -3.22 26.46
C ASP A 506 -5.77 -4.04 27.26
N GLU A 507 -6.03 -5.34 27.45
CA GLU A 507 -5.16 -6.26 28.17
C GLU A 507 -3.91 -6.56 27.36
N ARG A 508 -2.78 -5.95 27.76
CA ARG A 508 -1.49 -6.07 27.05
C ARG A 508 -0.54 -7.07 27.70
N VAL A 509 -0.79 -7.39 28.97
CA VAL A 509 -0.07 -8.40 29.73
C VAL A 509 -1.02 -9.52 30.07
N ILE A 510 -0.67 -10.73 29.70
CA ILE A 510 -1.49 -11.92 29.91
C ILE A 510 -0.88 -12.75 31.02
N LYS A 511 -1.68 -13.12 32.03
CA LYS A 511 -1.32 -14.15 33.02
C LYS A 511 -1.51 -15.52 32.37
N VAL A 512 -0.42 -16.22 32.09
CA VAL A 512 -0.43 -17.55 31.45
C VAL A 512 -0.56 -18.66 32.50
N ALA A 513 0.08 -18.46 33.66
CA ALA A 513 -0.04 -19.31 34.84
C ALA A 513 0.24 -18.48 36.10
N GLU A 514 0.15 -19.10 37.28
CA GLU A 514 0.46 -18.44 38.51
C GLU A 514 1.93 -17.96 38.55
N GLY A 515 2.11 -16.67 38.76
CA GLY A 515 3.44 -16.04 38.72
C GLY A 515 4.06 -15.82 37.34
N ILE A 516 3.42 -16.26 36.24
CA ILE A 516 3.95 -16.11 34.90
C ILE A 516 3.10 -15.12 34.08
N TYR A 517 3.69 -13.99 33.77
CA TYR A 517 3.07 -12.93 32.96
C TYR A 517 3.87 -12.70 31.68
N VAL A 518 3.19 -12.56 30.56
CA VAL A 518 3.82 -12.37 29.24
C VAL A 518 3.12 -11.25 28.47
N GLN A 519 3.88 -10.48 27.72
CA GLN A 519 3.32 -9.48 26.83
C GLN A 519 2.59 -10.17 25.65
N ARG A 520 1.33 -9.78 25.42
CA ARG A 520 0.41 -10.45 24.50
C ARG A 520 0.92 -10.57 23.07
N ASP A 521 1.50 -9.49 22.53
CA ASP A 521 1.95 -9.47 21.13
C ASP A 521 3.23 -10.33 20.96
N LEU A 522 4.09 -10.42 22.00
CA LEU A 522 5.22 -11.36 22.00
C LEU A 522 4.74 -12.81 22.10
N LEU A 523 3.72 -13.07 22.93
CA LEU A 523 3.11 -14.40 23.02
C LEU A 523 2.50 -14.81 21.68
N ALA A 524 1.76 -13.92 21.03
CA ALA A 524 1.19 -14.19 19.71
C ALA A 524 2.27 -14.54 18.66
N ALA A 525 3.36 -13.78 18.63
CA ALA A 525 4.50 -14.08 17.76
C ALA A 525 5.15 -15.42 18.12
N TYR A 526 5.26 -15.76 19.40
CA TYR A 526 5.77 -17.06 19.84
C TYR A 526 4.89 -18.23 19.37
N ILE A 527 3.57 -18.11 19.50
CA ILE A 527 2.61 -19.10 19.03
C ILE A 527 2.69 -19.29 17.53
N LEU A 528 2.82 -18.18 16.77
CA LEU A 528 2.97 -18.22 15.30
C LEU A 528 4.27 -18.93 14.88
N MET A 529 5.34 -18.81 15.64
CA MET A 529 6.57 -19.56 15.38
C MET A 529 6.33 -21.07 15.42
N HIS A 530 5.43 -21.56 16.27
CA HIS A 530 5.08 -22.98 16.41
C HIS A 530 3.90 -23.41 15.50
N ALA A 531 3.49 -22.60 14.54
CA ALA A 531 2.45 -22.99 13.58
C ALA A 531 2.95 -24.07 12.63
N VAL A 532 2.24 -25.16 12.49
CA VAL A 532 2.52 -26.26 11.57
C VAL A 532 1.39 -26.43 10.55
N ARG A 533 1.73 -26.86 9.37
CA ARG A 533 0.78 -27.14 8.29
C ARG A 533 0.18 -28.52 8.47
N VAL A 534 -1.15 -28.60 8.48
CA VAL A 534 -1.89 -29.85 8.56
C VAL A 534 -2.90 -29.91 7.42
N GLU A 535 -3.01 -31.06 6.78
CA GLU A 535 -4.09 -31.33 5.83
C GLU A 535 -5.28 -31.90 6.62
N VAL A 536 -6.37 -31.18 6.63
CA VAL A 536 -7.61 -31.59 7.32
C VAL A 536 -8.65 -31.98 6.27
N GLU A 537 -9.26 -33.12 6.44
CA GLU A 537 -10.46 -33.51 5.70
C GLU A 537 -11.68 -32.95 6.43
N GLU A 538 -12.22 -31.84 5.95
CA GLU A 538 -13.45 -31.28 6.50
C GLU A 538 -14.67 -31.98 5.86
N PRO A 539 -15.63 -32.48 6.66
CA PRO A 539 -16.90 -32.88 6.11
C PRO A 539 -17.60 -31.66 5.51
N VAL A 540 -18.15 -31.81 4.33
CA VAL A 540 -18.95 -30.74 3.71
C VAL A 540 -20.18 -30.54 4.59
N GLU A 541 -20.29 -29.41 5.29
CA GLU A 541 -21.47 -29.05 6.07
C GLU A 541 -22.70 -29.15 5.17
N GLU A 542 -23.67 -29.91 5.61
CA GLU A 542 -24.98 -29.96 4.96
C GLU A 542 -25.61 -28.57 5.03
N PRO A 543 -26.19 -28.07 3.92
CA PRO A 543 -26.94 -26.83 3.96
C PRO A 543 -28.08 -26.97 4.96
N SER A 544 -28.23 -25.98 5.83
CA SER A 544 -29.23 -25.93 6.93
C SER A 544 -30.61 -26.41 6.49
N LYS A 545 -31.27 -27.12 7.39
CA LYS A 545 -32.57 -27.79 7.19
C LYS A 545 -33.78 -26.83 7.03
N ASP A 546 -33.57 -25.63 6.56
CA ASP A 546 -34.60 -24.57 6.61
C ASP A 546 -35.64 -24.61 5.46
N ASP A 547 -35.80 -25.71 4.76
CA ASP A 547 -36.98 -25.88 3.91
C ASP A 547 -37.24 -27.36 3.51
N PRO A 548 -37.94 -28.15 4.30
CA PRO A 548 -38.27 -29.55 3.95
C PRO A 548 -39.26 -29.69 2.78
N GLU A 549 -40.12 -28.70 2.53
CA GLU A 549 -41.11 -28.76 1.45
C GLU A 549 -40.54 -28.55 0.03
N SER A 550 -39.35 -27.97 -0.11
CA SER A 550 -38.75 -27.76 -1.43
C SER A 550 -38.03 -28.98 -2.02
N ASP A 551 -37.71 -29.97 -1.18
CA ASP A 551 -36.96 -31.17 -1.58
C ASP A 551 -37.84 -32.29 -2.15
N GLU A 552 -39.14 -32.34 -1.80
CA GLU A 552 -40.06 -33.32 -2.34
C GLU A 552 -40.42 -33.10 -3.81
N LYS A 553 -40.24 -31.86 -4.31
CA LYS A 553 -40.59 -31.48 -5.69
C LYS A 553 -39.46 -31.65 -6.70
N ASN A 554 -38.23 -32.03 -6.29
CA ASN A 554 -37.11 -32.15 -7.24
C ASN A 554 -36.15 -33.31 -6.93
N PRO A 555 -36.36 -34.51 -7.51
CA PRO A 555 -35.55 -35.71 -7.26
C PRO A 555 -34.09 -35.59 -7.73
N LEU A 556 -33.78 -34.65 -8.66
CA LEU A 556 -32.41 -34.36 -9.09
C LEU A 556 -31.61 -33.62 -8.00
N ARG A 557 -32.25 -32.73 -7.23
CA ARG A 557 -31.65 -32.05 -6.10
C ARG A 557 -31.27 -33.03 -4.98
N LYS A 558 -32.14 -34.00 -4.68
CA LYS A 558 -31.89 -35.05 -3.70
C LYS A 558 -30.72 -35.96 -4.07
N ARG A 559 -30.55 -36.29 -5.39
CA ARG A 559 -29.39 -37.04 -5.91
C ARG A 559 -28.08 -36.25 -5.89
N LEU A 560 -28.13 -34.95 -6.09
CA LEU A 560 -26.96 -34.07 -6.02
C LEU A 560 -26.51 -33.86 -4.57
N ARG A 561 -27.43 -33.75 -3.60
CA ARG A 561 -27.14 -33.70 -2.16
C ARG A 561 -26.44 -34.96 -1.67
N THR A 562 -26.93 -36.14 -2.03
CA THR A 562 -26.31 -37.43 -1.63
C THR A 562 -24.94 -37.67 -2.29
N LYS A 563 -24.66 -37.08 -3.47
CA LYS A 563 -23.32 -37.10 -4.09
C LYS A 563 -22.38 -36.08 -3.49
N ALA A 564 -22.85 -34.90 -3.07
CA ALA A 564 -22.06 -33.86 -2.43
C ALA A 564 -21.63 -34.26 -1.00
N ALA A 565 -22.50 -34.94 -0.25
CA ALA A 565 -22.20 -35.41 1.10
C ALA A 565 -21.11 -36.50 1.19
N ARG A 566 -20.65 -37.06 0.06
CA ARG A 566 -19.61 -38.09 0.00
C ARG A 566 -18.23 -37.63 -0.41
N LYS A 567 -18.00 -36.31 -0.59
CA LYS A 567 -16.68 -35.80 -0.89
C LYS A 567 -16.18 -34.94 0.29
N SER A 568 -15.37 -35.55 1.15
CA SER A 568 -14.50 -34.80 2.06
C SER A 568 -13.59 -33.91 1.25
N ARG A 569 -13.44 -32.66 1.70
CA ARG A 569 -12.59 -31.68 1.02
C ARG A 569 -11.29 -31.55 1.79
N ARG A 570 -10.18 -31.89 1.16
CA ARG A 570 -8.85 -31.65 1.73
C ARG A 570 -8.59 -30.15 1.76
N ARG A 571 -8.46 -29.59 2.96
CA ARG A 571 -8.09 -28.20 3.19
C ARG A 571 -6.77 -28.13 3.94
N VAL A 572 -5.91 -27.25 3.50
CA VAL A 572 -4.70 -26.92 4.25
C VAL A 572 -5.08 -25.96 5.36
N LYS A 573 -4.81 -26.35 6.60
CA LYS A 573 -4.99 -25.55 7.79
C LYS A 573 -3.66 -25.46 8.54
N TYR A 574 -3.48 -24.37 9.27
CA TYR A 574 -2.36 -24.24 10.20
C TYR A 574 -2.86 -24.45 11.63
N VAL A 575 -2.12 -25.23 12.40
CA VAL A 575 -2.41 -25.49 13.82
C VAL A 575 -1.13 -25.23 14.64
N VAL A 576 -1.30 -25.05 15.95
CA VAL A 576 -0.16 -24.90 16.86
C VAL A 576 0.41 -26.28 17.19
N ASP A 577 1.71 -26.45 17.04
CA ASP A 577 2.42 -27.61 17.60
C ASP A 577 2.53 -27.41 19.13
N GLY A 578 1.59 -27.96 19.85
CA GLY A 578 1.46 -27.76 21.32
C GLY A 578 2.67 -28.31 22.09
N GLU A 579 3.25 -29.45 21.67
CA GLU A 579 4.40 -30.05 22.36
C GLU A 579 5.68 -29.23 22.18
N ALA A 580 5.98 -28.82 20.93
CA ALA A 580 7.12 -27.94 20.67
C ALA A 580 6.94 -26.58 21.34
N CYS A 581 5.73 -26.05 21.34
CA CYS A 581 5.37 -24.81 21.99
C CYS A 581 5.59 -24.90 23.51
N LEU A 582 5.08 -25.92 24.18
CA LEU A 582 5.26 -26.15 25.61
C LEU A 582 6.74 -26.30 25.99
N ARG A 583 7.48 -27.10 25.23
CA ARG A 583 8.92 -27.37 25.45
C ARG A 583 9.77 -26.10 25.36
N GLY A 584 9.49 -25.23 24.40
CA GLY A 584 10.19 -23.96 24.19
C GLY A 584 9.77 -22.82 25.13
N PHE A 585 8.64 -22.96 25.82
CA PHE A 585 8.01 -21.87 26.56
C PHE A 585 8.86 -21.29 27.70
N PRO A 586 9.54 -22.05 28.57
CA PRO A 586 10.38 -21.48 29.63
C PRO A 586 11.52 -20.62 29.07
N GLY A 587 12.12 -21.04 27.95
CA GLY A 587 13.13 -20.24 27.26
C GLY A 587 12.55 -18.96 26.65
N PHE A 588 11.36 -19.01 26.11
CA PHE A 588 10.66 -17.85 25.58
C PHE A 588 10.32 -16.83 26.71
N VAL A 589 9.82 -17.26 27.86
CA VAL A 589 9.52 -16.38 29.00
C VAL A 589 10.75 -15.58 29.38
N ARG A 590 11.90 -16.23 29.58
CA ARG A 590 13.19 -15.55 29.90
C ARG A 590 13.58 -14.51 28.84
N ARG A 591 13.47 -14.83 27.54
CA ARG A 591 13.78 -13.90 26.47
C ARG A 591 12.79 -12.74 26.40
N SER A 592 11.51 -13.00 26.64
CA SER A 592 10.46 -11.99 26.70
C SER A 592 10.71 -10.99 27.82
N GLU A 593 11.02 -11.48 29.03
CA GLU A 593 11.36 -10.64 30.19
C GLU A 593 12.60 -9.78 29.92
N TYR A 594 13.66 -10.36 29.38
CA TYR A 594 14.86 -9.60 29.00
C TYR A 594 14.54 -8.47 28.01
N THR A 595 13.72 -8.76 27.00
CA THR A 595 13.33 -7.77 25.99
C THR A 595 12.51 -6.64 26.59
N ILE A 596 11.60 -6.95 27.50
CA ILE A 596 10.78 -5.97 28.20
C ILE A 596 11.64 -5.12 29.13
N ARG A 597 12.51 -5.72 29.94
CA ARG A 597 13.45 -5.02 30.80
C ARG A 597 14.32 -4.05 30.00
N LYS A 598 14.88 -4.49 28.89
CA LYS A 598 15.68 -3.65 27.99
C LYS A 598 14.88 -2.49 27.43
N ALA A 599 13.65 -2.71 26.98
CA ALA A 599 12.77 -1.65 26.48
C ALA A 599 12.41 -0.62 27.55
N LEU A 600 12.22 -1.04 28.82
CA LEU A 600 11.97 -0.16 29.95
C LEU A 600 13.20 0.70 30.28
N ILE A 601 14.40 0.10 30.32
CA ILE A 601 15.66 0.80 30.61
C ILE A 601 15.99 1.83 29.53
N GLU A 602 15.79 1.49 28.26
CA GLU A 602 16.08 2.38 27.13
C GLU A 602 15.00 3.45 26.90
N HIS A 603 14.01 3.59 27.81
CA HIS A 603 12.84 4.49 27.66
C HIS A 603 12.16 4.41 26.27
N ARG A 604 12.30 3.28 25.61
CA ARG A 604 11.61 3.07 24.34
C ARG A 604 10.11 2.99 24.61
N ALA A 605 9.34 3.78 23.87
CA ALA A 605 7.88 3.82 24.01
C ALA A 605 7.29 2.41 23.87
N MET A 606 6.91 1.84 25.01
CA MET A 606 6.05 0.64 25.00
C MET A 606 4.68 1.03 24.48
N PRO A 607 4.01 0.15 23.75
CA PRO A 607 2.69 0.46 23.22
C PRO A 607 1.68 0.54 24.37
N THR A 608 1.39 1.70 24.84
CA THR A 608 0.23 2.24 25.53
C THR A 608 0.52 2.92 26.87
N SER A 609 -0.16 4.03 27.09
CA SER A 609 -0.17 4.78 28.36
C SER A 609 -0.73 3.99 29.57
N VAL A 610 -1.55 2.98 29.34
CA VAL A 610 -2.17 2.16 30.41
C VAL A 610 -1.30 0.96 30.79
N GLY A 611 -0.61 0.33 29.82
CA GLY A 611 0.23 -0.84 30.09
C GLY A 611 1.57 -0.54 30.74
N LEU A 612 2.06 0.70 30.68
CA LEU A 612 3.39 1.05 31.22
C LEU A 612 3.43 0.97 32.76
N ASP A 613 2.38 1.42 33.39
CA ASP A 613 2.29 1.41 34.86
C ASP A 613 1.99 -0.01 35.39
N GLU A 614 1.23 -0.78 34.64
CA GLU A 614 0.97 -2.19 34.96
C GLU A 614 2.22 -3.04 34.68
N PHE A 615 2.94 -2.79 33.61
CA PHE A 615 4.25 -3.36 33.33
C PHE A 615 5.28 -2.97 34.43
N ARG A 616 5.34 -1.71 34.84
CA ARG A 616 6.21 -1.25 35.93
C ARG A 616 5.86 -1.89 37.24
N LYS A 617 4.59 -2.10 37.57
CA LYS A 617 4.15 -2.80 38.77
C LYS A 617 4.59 -4.27 38.78
N ILE A 618 4.40 -4.96 37.65
CA ILE A 618 4.69 -6.40 37.53
C ILE A 618 6.21 -6.63 37.44
N TYR A 619 6.89 -5.94 36.53
CA TYR A 619 8.32 -6.16 36.27
C TYR A 619 9.25 -5.28 37.10
N GLY A 620 8.79 -4.14 37.60
CA GLY A 620 9.52 -3.32 38.56
C GLY A 620 9.71 -4.01 39.92
N ASN A 621 8.71 -4.78 40.35
CA ASN A 621 8.81 -5.59 41.57
C ASN A 621 9.76 -6.80 41.39
N ILE A 622 9.88 -7.34 40.18
CA ILE A 622 10.85 -8.40 39.85
C ILE A 622 12.27 -7.83 39.86
N CYS A 623 12.49 -6.64 39.31
CA CYS A 623 13.78 -5.95 39.36
C CYS A 623 14.22 -5.51 40.77
N ALA A 624 13.27 -5.28 41.67
CA ALA A 624 13.55 -4.91 43.06
C ALA A 624 13.93 -6.11 43.95
N ARG A 625 13.59 -7.34 43.54
CA ARG A 625 13.94 -8.57 44.29
C ARG A 625 15.34 -9.12 43.96
N GLU A 626 15.98 -8.63 42.89
CA GLU A 626 17.34 -9.04 42.50
C GLU A 626 18.43 -8.01 42.88
N LYS A 627 18.09 -6.96 43.66
CA LYS A 627 19.02 -6.10 44.38
C LYS A 627 19.06 -6.50 45.85
#